data_08dd7debb64826aa2cc3226efc622ed4
#
_entry.id   08dd7debb64826aa2cc3226efc622ed4
#
_cell.length_a   1.000
_cell.length_b   1.000
_cell.length_c   1.000
_cell.angle_alpha   90.00
_cell.angle_beta   90.00
_cell.angle_gamma   90.00
#
_symmetry.space_group_name_H-M   'P 1'
#
loop_
_entity.id
_entity.type
_entity.pdbx_description
1 polymer ?
#
loop_
_entity_poly.entity_id
_entity_poly.type
_entity_poly.pdbx_seq_one_letter_code
_entity_poly.pdbx_strand_id
1 'polypeptide(L)'
;MPSHKHYDFTVVVETAFIPDQSDEAQNRYVFSYTITITNTGSVAAQLISRHWLINDANSEQQEVRGLGVVGVQPLLRPGEEFQYTSGCVLNTPVGTMHGSYQMVAEDGTQFETPIPQFTLTMPRVLH
;
A
#
# COMPACT_ATOMS: atom_id res chain seq x y z
N MET A 1 -35.03 10.33 8.83
CA MET A 1 -34.09 10.36 7.72
C MET A 1 -33.16 9.17 7.83
N PRO A 2 -33.11 8.31 6.85
CA PRO A 2 -32.12 7.27 6.86
C PRO A 2 -30.74 7.90 6.75
N SER A 3 -29.85 7.54 7.64
CA SER A 3 -28.46 7.94 7.52
C SER A 3 -27.79 7.04 6.51
N HIS A 4 -27.14 7.63 5.53
CA HIS A 4 -26.37 6.88 4.56
C HIS A 4 -24.99 6.64 5.12
N LYS A 5 -24.63 5.36 5.24
CA LYS A 5 -23.29 4.97 5.67
C LYS A 5 -22.38 4.87 4.45
N HIS A 6 -21.21 5.48 4.54
CA HIS A 6 -20.21 5.45 3.51
C HIS A 6 -18.95 4.77 4.05
N TYR A 7 -18.54 3.69 3.39
CA TYR A 7 -17.36 2.91 3.76
C TYR A 7 -16.26 3.24 2.76
N ASP A 8 -15.67 4.41 2.93
CA ASP A 8 -14.69 4.94 1.98
C ASP A 8 -13.39 5.29 2.67
N PHE A 9 -12.29 4.90 2.02
CA PHE A 9 -10.95 5.28 2.42
C PHE A 9 -10.20 5.76 1.19
N THR A 10 -9.31 6.74 1.37
CA THR A 10 -8.37 7.14 0.34
C THR A 10 -6.99 6.64 0.69
N VAL A 11 -6.23 6.29 -0.32
CA VAL A 11 -4.87 5.79 -0.18
C VAL A 11 -3.95 6.63 -1.03
N VAL A 12 -2.95 7.25 -0.39
CA VAL A 12 -1.93 8.06 -1.07
C VAL A 12 -0.59 7.38 -0.88
N VAL A 13 0.18 7.25 -1.95
CA VAL A 13 1.46 6.54 -1.93
C VAL A 13 2.58 7.47 -2.39
N GLU A 14 3.68 7.48 -1.63
CA GLU A 14 4.93 8.11 -2.03
C GLU A 14 6.00 7.04 -2.06
N THR A 15 6.80 7.02 -3.11
CA THR A 15 7.85 6.02 -3.29
C THR A 15 9.24 6.65 -3.29
N ALA A 16 10.23 5.87 -2.91
CA ALA A 16 11.62 6.28 -2.99
C ALA A 16 12.50 5.09 -3.36
N PHE A 17 13.51 5.34 -4.18
CA PHE A 17 14.57 4.37 -4.43
C PHE A 17 15.62 4.50 -3.34
N ILE A 18 16.12 3.35 -2.84
CA ILE A 18 17.11 3.33 -1.74
C ILE A 18 18.44 2.84 -2.30
N PRO A 19 19.30 3.75 -2.80
CA PRO A 19 20.56 3.35 -3.44
C PRO A 19 21.52 2.65 -2.48
N ASP A 20 21.54 3.05 -1.22
CA ASP A 20 22.48 2.47 -0.24
C ASP A 20 22.22 1.00 0.05
N GLN A 21 21.00 0.51 -0.22
CA GLN A 21 20.63 -0.89 -0.02
C GLN A 21 20.53 -1.66 -1.32
N SER A 22 20.73 -0.99 -2.44
CA SER A 22 20.60 -1.57 -3.77
C SER A 22 21.96 -1.98 -4.31
N ASP A 23 21.96 -2.97 -5.23
CA ASP A 23 23.15 -3.45 -5.90
C ASP A 23 22.78 -3.85 -7.33
N GLU A 24 23.01 -2.94 -8.27
CA GLU A 24 22.67 -3.17 -9.67
C GLU A 24 23.41 -4.37 -10.26
N ALA A 25 24.66 -4.60 -9.84
CA ALA A 25 25.44 -5.71 -10.34
C ALA A 25 24.83 -7.06 -9.96
N GLN A 26 24.04 -7.11 -8.90
CA GLN A 26 23.36 -8.31 -8.46
C GLN A 26 21.85 -8.26 -8.70
N ASN A 27 21.38 -7.32 -9.51
CA ASN A 27 19.97 -7.13 -9.81
C ASN A 27 19.14 -6.97 -8.54
N ARG A 28 19.63 -6.14 -7.64
CA ARG A 28 18.94 -5.85 -6.39
C ARG A 28 18.55 -4.36 -6.35
N TYR A 29 17.27 -4.10 -6.44
CA TYR A 29 16.71 -2.75 -6.46
C TYR A 29 15.76 -2.60 -5.29
N VAL A 30 16.16 -1.79 -4.30
CA VAL A 30 15.41 -1.61 -3.05
C VAL A 30 14.65 -0.29 -3.10
N PHE A 31 13.37 -0.37 -2.77
CA PHE A 31 12.47 0.78 -2.73
C PHE A 31 11.79 0.85 -1.38
N SER A 32 11.46 2.07 -0.96
CA SER A 32 10.51 2.28 0.11
C SER A 32 9.22 2.85 -0.46
N TYR A 33 8.12 2.61 0.22
CA TYR A 33 6.85 3.25 -0.10
C TYR A 33 6.19 3.69 1.21
N THR A 34 5.72 4.93 1.20
CA THR A 34 5.01 5.52 2.33
C THR A 34 3.56 5.66 1.94
N ILE A 35 2.69 5.07 2.72
CA ILE A 35 1.25 5.05 2.44
C ILE A 35 0.53 5.82 3.52
N THR A 36 -0.35 6.74 3.10
CA THR A 36 -1.28 7.44 3.99
C THR A 36 -2.68 6.95 3.67
N ILE A 37 -3.32 6.37 4.66
CA ILE A 37 -4.69 5.85 4.56
C ILE A 37 -5.58 6.77 5.36
N THR A 38 -6.59 7.34 4.73
CA THR A 38 -7.51 8.28 5.39
C THR A 38 -8.93 7.75 5.30
N ASN A 39 -9.64 7.74 6.43
CA ASN A 39 -11.06 7.43 6.43
C ASN A 39 -11.84 8.64 5.91
N THR A 40 -12.32 8.52 4.68
CA THR A 40 -13.12 9.56 4.02
C THR A 40 -14.61 9.22 4.03
N GLY A 41 -14.96 8.14 4.71
CA GLY A 41 -16.35 7.72 4.87
C GLY A 41 -17.01 8.31 6.11
N SER A 42 -18.13 7.74 6.50
CA SER A 42 -18.91 8.19 7.63
C SER A 42 -18.91 7.22 8.81
N VAL A 43 -18.23 6.09 8.69
CA VAL A 43 -18.23 5.01 9.68
C VAL A 43 -16.80 4.66 10.03
N ALA A 44 -16.52 4.48 11.33
CA ALA A 44 -15.20 4.01 11.76
C ALA A 44 -14.97 2.59 11.24
N ALA A 45 -13.73 2.29 10.85
CA ALA A 45 -13.37 0.97 10.36
C ALA A 45 -11.93 0.62 10.73
N GLN A 46 -11.70 -0.67 10.87
CA GLN A 46 -10.40 -1.21 11.21
C GLN A 46 -9.79 -1.92 10.02
N LEU A 47 -8.52 -1.64 9.76
CA LEU A 47 -7.75 -2.36 8.76
C LEU A 47 -7.32 -3.70 9.38
N ILE A 48 -7.76 -4.79 8.77
CA ILE A 48 -7.52 -6.14 9.30
C ILE A 48 -6.34 -6.80 8.61
N SER A 49 -6.30 -6.72 7.27
CA SER A 49 -5.27 -7.41 6.49
C SER A 49 -4.93 -6.65 5.22
N ARG A 50 -3.82 -7.05 4.61
CA ARG A 50 -3.35 -6.48 3.35
C ARG A 50 -3.13 -7.57 2.33
N HIS A 51 -3.31 -7.20 1.07
CA HIS A 51 -3.03 -8.07 -0.06
C HIS A 51 -2.28 -7.25 -1.12
N TRP A 52 -1.09 -7.69 -1.50
CA TRP A 52 -0.24 -7.03 -2.48
C TRP A 52 0.03 -7.92 -3.67
N LEU A 53 0.02 -7.31 -4.85
CA LEU A 53 0.52 -7.91 -6.09
C LEU A 53 1.66 -7.02 -6.58
N ILE A 54 2.83 -7.62 -6.72
CA ILE A 54 4.07 -6.91 -7.06
C ILE A 54 4.58 -7.49 -8.37
N ASN A 55 4.70 -6.64 -9.39
CA ASN A 55 5.15 -7.07 -10.72
C ASN A 55 6.47 -6.39 -11.05
N ASP A 56 7.44 -7.17 -11.53
CA ASP A 56 8.70 -6.61 -12.03
C ASP A 56 8.63 -6.39 -13.55
N ALA A 57 9.73 -5.89 -14.13
CA ALA A 57 9.79 -5.62 -15.56
C ALA A 57 9.85 -6.89 -16.41
N ASN A 58 10.12 -8.05 -15.82
CA ASN A 58 10.17 -9.34 -16.50
C ASN A 58 8.83 -10.08 -16.42
N SER A 59 7.78 -9.40 -16.00
CA SER A 59 6.43 -9.95 -15.82
C SER A 59 6.35 -11.03 -14.73
N GLU A 60 7.33 -11.07 -13.84
CA GLU A 60 7.24 -11.92 -12.65
C GLU A 60 6.37 -11.24 -11.61
N GLN A 61 5.47 -12.01 -11.02
CA GLN A 61 4.54 -11.49 -10.03
C GLN A 61 4.76 -12.16 -8.67
N GLN A 62 4.82 -11.35 -7.64
CA GLN A 62 4.80 -11.80 -6.25
C GLN A 62 3.47 -11.43 -5.64
N GLU A 63 2.93 -12.34 -4.83
CA GLU A 63 1.71 -12.07 -4.07
C GLU A 63 2.05 -12.13 -2.59
N VAL A 64 1.65 -11.10 -1.84
CA VAL A 64 1.89 -11.01 -0.40
C VAL A 64 0.56 -10.79 0.31
N ARG A 65 0.27 -11.63 1.29
CA ARG A 65 -0.89 -11.48 2.17
C ARG A 65 -0.41 -11.46 3.61
N GLY A 66 -1.02 -10.63 4.43
CA GLY A 66 -0.67 -10.57 5.83
C GLY A 66 -1.66 -9.78 6.64
N LEU A 67 -1.60 -9.96 7.96
CA LEU A 67 -2.45 -9.23 8.89
C LEU A 67 -1.87 -7.84 9.13
N GLY A 68 -2.72 -6.83 9.14
CA GLY A 68 -2.35 -5.46 9.48
C GLY A 68 -1.34 -4.83 8.55
N VAL A 69 -0.75 -3.75 9.00
CA VAL A 69 0.35 -3.03 8.35
C VAL A 69 1.39 -2.68 9.40
N VAL A 70 2.65 -2.99 9.12
CA VAL A 70 3.80 -2.80 10.03
C VAL A 70 3.49 -3.21 11.47
N GLY A 71 2.81 -4.35 11.62
CA GLY A 71 2.52 -4.95 12.93
C GLY A 71 1.29 -4.39 13.65
N VAL A 72 0.50 -3.52 13.01
CA VAL A 72 -0.69 -2.93 13.64
C VAL A 72 -1.92 -3.10 12.76
N GLN A 73 -3.10 -3.10 13.40
CA GLN A 73 -4.40 -3.10 12.72
C GLN A 73 -5.14 -1.83 13.13
N PRO A 74 -4.83 -0.69 12.48
CA PRO A 74 -5.35 0.59 12.95
C PRO A 74 -6.85 0.70 12.78
N LEU A 75 -7.52 1.23 13.82
CA LEU A 75 -8.92 1.61 13.77
C LEU A 75 -8.97 3.10 13.48
N LEU A 76 -9.63 3.48 12.39
CA LEU A 76 -9.71 4.87 11.94
C LEU A 76 -11.15 5.34 11.95
N ARG A 77 -11.40 6.43 12.67
CA ARG A 77 -12.69 7.11 12.66
C ARG A 77 -12.76 8.03 11.43
N PRO A 78 -13.96 8.47 11.04
CA PRO A 78 -14.06 9.43 9.94
C PRO A 78 -13.13 10.63 10.12
N GLY A 79 -12.34 10.92 9.09
CA GLY A 79 -11.37 12.02 9.10
C GLY A 79 -9.99 11.65 9.66
N GLU A 80 -9.86 10.51 10.31
CA GLU A 80 -8.56 10.07 10.82
C GLU A 80 -7.72 9.41 9.75
N GLU A 81 -6.40 9.49 9.92
CA GLU A 81 -5.47 8.88 8.97
C GLU A 81 -4.40 8.08 9.69
N PHE A 82 -3.83 7.14 8.97
CA PHE A 82 -2.69 6.34 9.41
C PHE A 82 -1.64 6.33 8.31
N GLN A 83 -0.40 6.61 8.66
CA GLN A 83 0.70 6.62 7.71
C GLN A 83 1.75 5.59 8.14
N TYR A 84 2.25 4.84 7.18
CA TYR A 84 3.34 3.90 7.44
C TYR A 84 4.26 3.83 6.23
N THR A 85 5.50 3.39 6.48
CA THR A 85 6.51 3.18 5.44
C THR A 85 6.95 1.73 5.48
N SER A 86 7.06 1.12 4.33
CA SER A 86 7.55 -0.25 4.18
C SER A 86 8.50 -0.32 2.99
N GLY A 87 9.06 -1.49 2.73
CA GLY A 87 10.03 -1.67 1.68
C GLY A 87 9.67 -2.79 0.72
N CYS A 88 10.26 -2.72 -0.46
CA CYS A 88 10.11 -3.73 -1.50
C CYS A 88 11.44 -3.89 -2.22
N VAL A 89 11.79 -5.13 -2.53
CA VAL A 89 13.00 -5.44 -3.31
C VAL A 89 12.56 -6.03 -4.63
N LEU A 90 13.04 -5.44 -5.73
CA LEU A 90 12.79 -5.94 -7.08
C LEU A 90 14.09 -6.45 -7.68
N ASN A 91 13.97 -7.36 -8.64
CA ASN A 91 15.10 -7.85 -9.43
C ASN A 91 15.35 -7.00 -10.67
N THR A 92 14.49 -6.02 -10.92
CA THR A 92 14.57 -5.11 -12.07
C THR A 92 14.47 -3.67 -11.59
N PRO A 93 14.97 -2.70 -12.37
CA PRO A 93 14.96 -1.29 -11.94
C PRO A 93 13.58 -0.64 -11.96
N VAL A 94 12.58 -1.32 -12.52
CA VAL A 94 11.21 -0.81 -12.60
C VAL A 94 10.24 -1.93 -12.26
N GLY A 95 9.20 -1.60 -11.54
CA GLY A 95 8.10 -2.53 -11.26
C GLY A 95 6.87 -1.79 -10.80
N THR A 96 5.81 -2.53 -10.52
CA THR A 96 4.55 -1.95 -10.06
C THR A 96 4.03 -2.71 -8.85
N MET A 97 3.26 -2.01 -8.04
CA MET A 97 2.54 -2.61 -6.91
C MET A 97 1.09 -2.15 -6.96
N HIS A 98 0.19 -3.05 -6.62
CA HIS A 98 -1.22 -2.73 -6.38
C HIS A 98 -1.80 -3.78 -5.44
N GLY A 99 -2.98 -3.53 -4.94
CA GLY A 99 -3.60 -4.49 -4.04
C GLY A 99 -4.81 -3.90 -3.33
N SER A 100 -5.03 -4.39 -2.11
CA SER A 100 -6.17 -3.94 -1.32
C SER A 100 -5.91 -4.15 0.18
N TYR A 101 -6.65 -3.38 0.98
CA TYR A 101 -6.77 -3.62 2.41
C TYR A 101 -8.15 -4.18 2.69
N GLN A 102 -8.22 -5.20 3.55
CA GLN A 102 -9.48 -5.77 3.99
C GLN A 102 -9.86 -5.08 5.28
N MET A 103 -11.05 -4.48 5.30
CA MET A 103 -11.52 -3.61 6.37
C MET A 103 -12.76 -4.19 7.03
N VAL A 104 -12.93 -3.88 8.31
CA VAL A 104 -14.18 -4.19 9.03
C VAL A 104 -14.66 -2.91 9.70
N ALA A 105 -15.86 -2.47 9.35
CA ALA A 105 -16.48 -1.30 9.95
C ALA A 105 -16.99 -1.63 11.36
N GLU A 106 -17.24 -0.59 12.16
CA GLU A 106 -17.72 -0.77 13.53
C GLU A 106 -19.08 -1.47 13.60
N ASP A 107 -19.87 -1.41 12.53
CA ASP A 107 -21.16 -2.12 12.44
C ASP A 107 -21.02 -3.57 11.95
N GLY A 108 -19.77 -4.05 11.79
CA GLY A 108 -19.49 -5.40 11.33
C GLY A 108 -19.41 -5.56 9.82
N THR A 109 -19.68 -4.52 9.04
CA THR A 109 -19.61 -4.59 7.59
C THR A 109 -18.17 -4.81 7.14
N GLN A 110 -17.95 -5.83 6.31
CA GLN A 110 -16.65 -6.12 5.71
C GLN A 110 -16.60 -5.48 4.33
N PHE A 111 -15.47 -4.84 4.02
CA PHE A 111 -15.28 -4.23 2.70
C PHE A 111 -13.79 -4.16 2.40
N GLU A 112 -13.48 -3.90 1.14
CA GLU A 112 -12.11 -3.72 0.69
C GLU A 112 -11.85 -2.27 0.33
N THR A 113 -10.63 -1.81 0.64
CA THR A 113 -10.14 -0.52 0.17
C THR A 113 -9.08 -0.83 -0.89
N PRO A 114 -9.31 -0.47 -2.16
CA PRO A 114 -8.31 -0.71 -3.19
C PRO A 114 -7.09 0.19 -3.00
N ILE A 115 -5.93 -0.38 -3.29
CA ILE A 115 -4.68 0.38 -3.35
C ILE A 115 -4.39 0.58 -4.83
N PRO A 116 -4.50 1.83 -5.36
CA PRO A 116 -4.25 2.07 -6.77
C PRO A 116 -2.84 1.64 -7.16
N GLN A 117 -2.69 1.16 -8.38
CA GLN A 117 -1.38 0.76 -8.87
C GLN A 117 -0.42 1.95 -8.87
N PHE A 118 0.79 1.72 -8.38
CA PHE A 118 1.86 2.70 -8.43
C PHE A 118 3.13 2.05 -8.94
N THR A 119 4.02 2.88 -9.46
CA THR A 119 5.27 2.43 -10.09
C THR A 119 6.43 2.66 -9.14
N LEU A 120 7.30 1.65 -9.06
CA LEU A 120 8.60 1.73 -8.42
C LEU A 120 9.64 1.85 -9.51
N THR A 121 10.43 2.91 -9.50
CA THR A 121 11.42 3.12 -10.55
C THR A 121 12.71 3.72 -9.99
N MET A 122 13.82 3.13 -10.41
CA MET A 122 15.13 3.70 -10.13
C MET A 122 15.28 4.98 -10.95
N PRO A 123 15.66 6.11 -10.33
CA PRO A 123 15.85 7.35 -11.08
C PRO A 123 16.92 7.21 -12.15
N ARG A 124 16.68 7.81 -13.32
CA ARG A 124 17.68 7.88 -14.37
C ARG A 124 18.37 9.23 -14.34
N VAL A 125 19.69 9.19 -14.46
CA VAL A 125 20.46 10.40 -14.64
C VAL A 125 20.62 10.62 -16.14
N LEU A 126 20.12 11.74 -16.63
CA LEU A 126 20.27 12.13 -18.04
C LEU A 126 21.54 12.96 -18.18
N HIS A 127 22.37 12.57 -19.09
CA HIS A 127 23.63 13.28 -19.40
C HIS A 127 23.49 14.07 -20.69
#